data_7daeec678b8c3370e1b62f76295a5e10
#
_entry.id   7daeec678b8c3370e1b62f76295a5e10
#
_cell.length_a   1.000
_cell.length_b   1.000
_cell.length_c   1.000
_cell.angle_alpha   90.00
_cell.angle_beta   90.00
_cell.angle_gamma   90.00
#
_symmetry.space_group_name_H-M   'P 1'
#
loop_
_entity.id
_entity.type
_entity.pdbx_description
1 polymer ?
#
loop_
_entity_poly.entity_id
_entity_poly.type
_entity_poly.pdbx_seq_one_letter_code
_entity_poly.pdbx_strand_id
1 'polypeptide(L)'
;MSTDVDVMVLGAGISGLVTAFRLKERGATVELFEAAPRAGGVIGTRHRNGALVEHGPNSTLDTSPVINELLDALGIRGERIATTPV
;
A
#
# COMPACT_ATOMS: atom_id res chain seq x y z
N MET A 1 -20.99 -4.04 20.41
CA MET A 1 -19.92 -4.03 19.40
C MET A 1 -19.64 -5.46 18.97
N SER A 2 -19.71 -5.72 17.68
CA SER A 2 -19.37 -7.04 17.17
C SER A 2 -17.84 -7.21 17.18
N THR A 3 -17.39 -8.37 17.68
CA THR A 3 -15.99 -8.75 17.61
C THR A 3 -15.72 -9.76 16.49
N ASP A 4 -16.78 -10.08 15.73
CA ASP A 4 -16.67 -11.05 14.65
C ASP A 4 -16.14 -10.37 13.38
N VAL A 5 -15.01 -10.86 12.90
CA VAL A 5 -14.45 -10.44 11.63
C VAL A 5 -14.12 -11.69 10.82
N ASP A 6 -14.19 -11.57 9.50
CA ASP A 6 -13.86 -12.69 8.62
C ASP A 6 -12.36 -12.95 8.59
N VAL A 7 -11.55 -11.88 8.57
CA VAL A 7 -10.10 -11.98 8.43
C VAL A 7 -9.41 -10.92 9.30
N MET A 8 -8.37 -11.36 9.98
CA MET A 8 -7.45 -10.47 10.68
C MET A 8 -6.14 -10.43 9.91
N VAL A 9 -5.68 -9.22 9.57
CA VAL A 9 -4.41 -9.03 8.87
C VAL A 9 -3.40 -8.43 9.85
N LEU A 10 -2.28 -9.08 10.02
CA LEU A 10 -1.21 -8.61 10.91
C LEU A 10 -0.10 -7.99 10.09
N GLY A 11 0.10 -6.71 10.29
CA GLY A 11 1.11 -5.92 9.56
C GLY A 11 0.49 -5.07 8.46
N ALA A 12 0.78 -3.78 8.50
CA ALA A 12 0.29 -2.79 7.54
C ALA A 12 1.40 -2.29 6.62
N GLY A 13 2.27 -3.18 6.19
CA GLY A 13 3.13 -2.96 5.04
C GLY A 13 2.32 -3.08 3.76
N ILE A 14 2.96 -2.95 2.61
CA ILE A 14 2.24 -2.98 1.32
C ILE A 14 1.46 -4.28 1.13
N SER A 15 2.03 -5.42 1.50
CA SER A 15 1.37 -6.72 1.33
C SER A 15 0.11 -6.83 2.19
N GLY A 16 0.18 -6.44 3.45
CA GLY A 16 -0.97 -6.47 4.36
C GLY A 16 -2.05 -5.50 3.94
N LEU A 17 -1.68 -4.29 3.55
CA LEU A 17 -2.62 -3.26 3.09
C LEU A 17 -3.35 -3.71 1.83
N VAL A 18 -2.65 -4.25 0.84
CA VAL A 18 -3.25 -4.72 -0.41
C VAL A 18 -4.16 -5.92 -0.14
N THR A 19 -3.72 -6.84 0.72
CA THR A 19 -4.54 -8.00 1.11
C THR A 19 -5.84 -7.54 1.75
N ALA A 20 -5.77 -6.65 2.72
CA ALA A 20 -6.95 -6.12 3.39
C ALA A 20 -7.89 -5.40 2.42
N PHE A 21 -7.34 -4.59 1.54
CA PHE A 21 -8.10 -3.85 0.53
C PHE A 21 -8.84 -4.80 -0.41
N ARG A 22 -8.16 -5.81 -0.95
CA ARG A 22 -8.77 -6.79 -1.86
C ARG A 22 -9.84 -7.63 -1.18
N LEU A 23 -9.61 -8.04 0.06
CA LEU A 23 -10.62 -8.79 0.81
C LEU A 23 -11.86 -7.95 1.07
N LYS A 24 -11.67 -6.68 1.41
CA LYS A 24 -12.77 -5.75 1.65
C LYS A 24 -13.58 -5.52 0.38
N GLU A 25 -12.92 -5.41 -0.78
CA GLU A 25 -13.61 -5.31 -2.07
C GLU A 25 -14.50 -6.53 -2.34
N ARG A 26 -14.12 -7.71 -1.83
CA ARG A 26 -14.88 -8.95 -1.98
C ARG A 26 -15.95 -9.14 -0.93
N GLY A 27 -16.17 -8.14 -0.09
CA GLY A 27 -17.22 -8.16 0.91
C GLY A 27 -16.83 -8.73 2.26
N ALA A 28 -15.56 -9.09 2.47
CA ALA A 28 -15.10 -9.58 3.76
C ALA A 28 -15.01 -8.46 4.79
N THR A 29 -15.29 -8.79 6.05
CA THR A 29 -14.98 -7.89 7.16
C THR A 29 -13.54 -8.12 7.57
N VAL A 30 -12.74 -7.06 7.61
CA VAL A 30 -11.30 -7.16 7.83
C VAL A 30 -10.87 -6.22 8.95
N GLU A 31 -10.05 -6.73 9.86
CA GLU A 31 -9.32 -5.91 10.83
C GLU A 31 -7.83 -6.00 10.51
N LEU A 32 -7.17 -4.85 10.50
CA LEU A 32 -5.75 -4.71 10.22
C LEU A 32 -5.04 -4.19 11.46
N PHE A 33 -3.98 -4.86 11.86
CA PHE A 33 -3.18 -4.50 13.04
C PHE A 33 -1.76 -4.18 12.64
N GLU A 34 -1.22 -3.09 13.17
CA GLU A 34 0.15 -2.66 12.93
C GLU A 34 0.83 -2.31 14.25
N ALA A 35 2.01 -2.90 14.48
CA ALA A 35 2.78 -2.66 15.70
C ALA A 35 3.44 -1.28 15.71
N ALA A 36 3.79 -0.75 14.54
CA ALA A 36 4.41 0.58 14.43
C ALA A 36 3.34 1.68 14.49
N PRO A 37 3.73 2.93 14.78
CA PRO A 37 2.76 4.04 14.86
C PRO A 37 2.21 4.51 13.51
N ARG A 38 2.67 3.92 12.40
CA ARG A 38 2.16 4.24 11.06
C ARG A 38 2.07 3.01 10.18
N ALA A 39 1.19 3.06 9.19
CA ALA A 39 1.14 2.08 8.10
C ALA A 39 2.23 2.37 7.06
N GLY A 40 2.49 1.40 6.20
CA GLY A 40 3.42 1.53 5.09
C GLY A 40 4.67 0.66 5.20
N GLY A 41 4.98 0.16 6.37
CA GLY A 41 6.15 -0.70 6.57
C GLY A 41 7.44 0.04 6.20
N VAL A 42 8.23 -0.57 5.32
CA VAL A 42 9.51 0.00 4.87
C VAL A 42 9.34 1.12 3.84
N ILE A 43 8.15 1.28 3.27
CA ILE A 43 7.87 2.38 2.34
C ILE A 43 7.59 3.64 3.15
N GLY A 44 8.36 4.67 2.93
CA GLY A 44 8.16 5.92 3.64
C GLY A 44 9.04 7.03 3.09
N THR A 45 8.54 8.24 3.23
CA THR A 45 9.23 9.45 2.79
C THR A 45 9.43 10.36 3.99
N ARG A 46 10.58 10.98 4.09
CA ARG A 46 10.89 11.93 5.14
C ARG A 46 11.42 13.23 4.53
N HIS A 47 10.98 14.34 5.11
CA HIS A 47 11.57 15.64 4.82
C HIS A 47 12.70 15.89 5.82
N ARG A 48 13.88 16.21 5.31
CA ARG A 48 15.02 16.50 6.18
C ARG A 48 15.90 17.57 5.54
N ASN A 49 16.09 18.68 6.23
CA ASN A 49 16.92 19.79 5.78
C ASN A 49 16.57 20.27 4.37
N GLY A 50 15.27 20.34 4.05
CA GLY A 50 14.78 20.76 2.73
C GLY A 50 14.84 19.69 1.66
N ALA A 51 15.29 18.48 1.98
CA ALA A 51 15.35 17.35 1.04
C ALA A 51 14.28 16.34 1.34
N LEU A 52 13.84 15.63 0.30
CA LEU A 52 12.99 14.45 0.42
C LEU A 52 13.89 13.21 0.46
N VAL A 53 13.70 12.40 1.49
CA VAL A 53 14.47 11.15 1.64
C VAL A 53 13.50 9.99 1.63
N GLU A 54 13.72 9.06 0.71
CA GLU A 54 12.95 7.82 0.64
C GLU A 54 13.58 6.76 1.53
N HIS A 55 12.78 6.11 2.38
CA HIS A 55 13.27 5.13 3.34
C HIS A 55 13.33 3.72 2.81
N GLY A 56 12.64 3.45 1.74
CA GLY A 56 12.53 2.10 1.21
C GLY A 56 12.28 2.13 -0.28
N PRO A 57 11.61 1.10 -0.82
CA PRO A 57 11.30 1.05 -2.24
C PRO A 57 10.48 2.27 -2.67
N ASN A 58 10.86 2.87 -3.77
CA ASN A 58 10.19 4.05 -4.33
C ASN A 58 9.78 3.86 -5.79
N SER A 59 9.98 2.67 -6.33
CA SER A 59 9.63 2.36 -7.71
C SER A 59 9.28 0.89 -7.85
N THR A 60 8.60 0.55 -8.94
CA THR A 60 8.26 -0.82 -9.26
C THR A 60 8.39 -1.06 -10.76
N LEU A 61 8.59 -2.32 -11.14
CA LEU A 61 8.62 -2.70 -12.55
C LEU A 61 7.20 -2.80 -13.08
N ASP A 62 6.99 -2.33 -14.29
CA ASP A 62 5.70 -2.41 -14.98
C ASP A 62 5.66 -3.67 -15.85
N THR A 63 5.76 -4.83 -15.21
CA THR A 63 5.81 -6.13 -15.89
C THR A 63 4.55 -6.95 -15.73
N SER A 64 3.58 -6.46 -14.96
CA SER A 64 2.33 -7.17 -14.67
C SER A 64 1.17 -6.18 -14.64
N PRO A 65 -0.01 -6.59 -15.11
CA PRO A 65 -1.19 -5.72 -15.03
C PRO A 65 -1.69 -5.49 -13.59
N VAL A 66 -1.22 -6.28 -12.63
CA VAL A 66 -1.70 -6.25 -11.24
C VAL A 66 -1.53 -4.87 -10.61
N ILE A 67 -0.40 -4.22 -10.84
CA ILE A 67 -0.12 -2.89 -10.27
C ILE A 67 -1.09 -1.84 -10.85
N ASN A 68 -1.27 -1.83 -12.17
CA ASN A 68 -2.20 -0.89 -12.80
C ASN A 68 -3.64 -1.14 -12.38
N GLU A 69 -4.03 -2.40 -12.24
CA GLU A 69 -5.36 -2.75 -11.72
C GLU A 69 -5.56 -2.23 -10.30
N LEU A 70 -4.54 -2.34 -9.46
CA LEU A 70 -4.59 -1.80 -8.10
C LEU A 70 -4.71 -0.27 -8.12
N LEU A 71 -3.90 0.40 -8.92
CA LEU A 71 -3.94 1.87 -9.04
C LEU A 71 -5.30 2.35 -9.56
N ASP A 72 -5.92 1.62 -10.49
CA ASP A 72 -7.26 1.91 -10.98
C ASP A 72 -8.30 1.76 -9.87
N ALA A 73 -8.21 0.67 -9.11
CA ALA A 73 -9.12 0.42 -7.99
C ALA A 73 -9.01 1.48 -6.90
N LEU A 74 -7.81 2.03 -6.69
CA LEU A 74 -7.56 3.11 -5.73
C LEU A 74 -7.85 4.50 -6.30
N GLY A 75 -8.09 4.62 -7.62
CA GLY A 75 -8.38 5.89 -8.26
C GLY A 75 -7.16 6.80 -8.43
N ILE A 76 -5.96 6.25 -8.42
CA ILE A 76 -4.71 7.04 -8.46
C ILE A 76 -3.81 6.72 -9.64
N ARG A 77 -4.30 5.98 -10.63
CA ARG A 77 -3.47 5.60 -11.79
C ARG A 77 -2.89 6.81 -12.53
N GLY A 78 -3.63 7.92 -12.57
CA GLY A 78 -3.18 9.16 -13.21
C GLY A 78 -1.99 9.83 -12.52
N GLU A 79 -1.69 9.44 -11.29
CA GLU A 79 -0.56 9.98 -10.53
C GLU A 79 0.73 9.18 -10.74
N ARG A 80 0.67 8.13 -11.53
CA ARG A 80 1.84 7.30 -11.84
C ARG A 80 2.84 8.07 -12.68
N ILE A 81 4.11 8.03 -12.30
CA ILE A 81 5.19 8.67 -13.02
C ILE A 81 6.10 7.59 -13.61
N ALA A 82 6.30 7.61 -14.93
CA ALA A 82 7.24 6.72 -15.57
C ALA A 82 8.66 7.27 -15.45
N THR A 83 9.64 6.38 -15.30
CA THR A 83 11.04 6.78 -15.30
C THR A 83 11.46 7.21 -16.71
N THR A 84 12.33 8.22 -16.77
CA THR A 84 12.90 8.65 -18.05
C THR A 84 14.04 7.70 -18.44
N PRO A 85 14.04 7.14 -19.65
CA PRO A 85 15.18 6.33 -20.10
C PRO A 85 16.45 7.17 -20.14
N VAL A 86 17.56 6.54 -19.79
CA VAL A 86 18.86 7.19 -19.78
C VAL A 86 19.64 6.79 -21.03
#